data_fccf4f1a955c1b88286f36fa2babfa98
#
_entry.id   fccf4f1a955c1b88286f36fa2babfa98
#
_cell.length_a   1.000
_cell.length_b   1.000
_cell.length_c   1.000
_cell.angle_alpha   90.00
_cell.angle_beta   90.00
_cell.angle_gamma   90.00
#
_symmetry.space_group_name_H-M   'P 1'
#
loop_
_entity.id
_entity.type
_entity.pdbx_description
1 polymer ?
#
loop_
_entity_poly.entity_id
_entity_poly.type
_entity_poly.pdbx_seq_one_letter_code
_entity_poly.pdbx_strand_id
1 'polypeptide(L)'
;MQNKSDLLSHLDVKAFTLIELLVVVLIIGILAAVALPQYQKAVEKTRMVEAISILRSIANANQAYYMANGQYAGISDLDALDIEIPGTVDTSWGGQRIRTKDFIYSPTGAGAVGYIALAQRTPNNGETQVYKLFITVDDPARIRCQRQGQGASSIQRKLCSEVEAKGTL
;
A
#
# COMPACT_ATOMS: atom_id res chain seq x y z
N MET A 1 -54.90 -24.36 38.99
CA MET A 1 -53.68 -25.02 38.46
C MET A 1 -53.79 -24.96 36.94
N GLN A 2 -53.26 -23.90 36.30
CA GLN A 2 -53.27 -23.73 34.84
C GLN A 2 -52.09 -24.44 34.24
N ASN A 3 -52.39 -25.22 33.23
CA ASN A 3 -51.47 -26.19 32.59
C ASN A 3 -50.39 -25.46 31.78
N LYS A 4 -49.13 -25.72 32.15
CA LYS A 4 -47.91 -25.11 31.59
C LYS A 4 -47.52 -25.67 30.21
N SER A 5 -48.40 -26.48 29.60
CA SER A 5 -48.19 -27.19 28.35
C SER A 5 -48.63 -26.43 27.09
N ASP A 6 -49.35 -25.30 27.21
CA ASP A 6 -49.90 -24.58 26.05
C ASP A 6 -48.97 -23.45 25.49
N LEU A 7 -47.85 -23.22 26.14
CA LEU A 7 -46.98 -22.08 25.73
C LEU A 7 -45.88 -22.44 24.68
N LEU A 8 -45.79 -23.72 24.31
CA LEU A 8 -44.73 -24.19 23.39
C LEU A 8 -45.24 -24.55 21.98
N SER A 9 -46.54 -24.34 21.70
CA SER A 9 -47.14 -24.80 20.44
C SER A 9 -47.14 -23.80 19.30
N HIS A 10 -46.48 -22.63 19.42
CA HIS A 10 -46.43 -21.60 18.36
C HIS A 10 -45.02 -21.11 17.98
N LEU A 11 -44.01 -21.96 18.12
CA LEU A 11 -42.75 -21.71 17.42
C LEU A 11 -42.83 -22.39 16.06
N ASP A 12 -43.37 -21.68 15.08
CA ASP A 12 -43.25 -22.02 13.66
C ASP A 12 -41.76 -21.95 13.30
N VAL A 13 -41.02 -23.01 13.57
CA VAL A 13 -39.64 -23.17 13.13
C VAL A 13 -39.67 -23.43 11.63
N LYS A 14 -39.59 -22.35 10.85
CA LYS A 14 -39.41 -22.49 9.40
C LYS A 14 -38.10 -23.22 9.18
N ALA A 15 -38.16 -24.48 8.81
CA ALA A 15 -37.01 -25.29 8.44
C ALA A 15 -36.53 -24.84 7.08
N PHE A 16 -35.24 -24.49 6.96
CA PHE A 16 -34.59 -24.18 5.70
C PHE A 16 -34.41 -25.45 4.84
N THR A 17 -34.71 -25.35 3.56
CA THR A 17 -34.46 -26.48 2.64
C THR A 17 -33.00 -26.51 2.19
N LEU A 18 -32.47 -27.70 1.90
CA LEU A 18 -31.12 -27.86 1.35
C LEU A 18 -30.92 -27.11 0.03
N ILE A 19 -31.97 -27.04 -0.79
CA ILE A 19 -31.89 -26.35 -2.09
C ILE A 19 -31.80 -24.83 -1.93
N GLU A 20 -32.51 -24.24 -0.97
CA GLU A 20 -32.42 -22.81 -0.65
C GLU A 20 -31.00 -22.42 -0.25
N LEU A 21 -30.36 -23.24 0.60
CA LEU A 21 -28.99 -23.00 1.02
C LEU A 21 -28.01 -23.16 -0.17
N LEU A 22 -28.20 -24.20 -0.98
CA LEU A 22 -27.35 -24.49 -2.12
C LEU A 22 -27.37 -23.38 -3.17
N VAL A 23 -28.56 -22.87 -3.50
CA VAL A 23 -28.71 -21.77 -4.47
C VAL A 23 -28.06 -20.49 -3.96
N VAL A 24 -28.20 -20.15 -2.67
CA VAL A 24 -27.60 -18.97 -2.07
C VAL A 24 -26.07 -19.05 -2.12
N VAL A 25 -25.46 -20.17 -1.73
CA VAL A 25 -23.99 -20.28 -1.76
C VAL A 25 -23.44 -20.29 -3.20
N LEU A 26 -24.21 -20.81 -4.14
CA LEU A 26 -23.84 -20.76 -5.57
C LEU A 26 -23.80 -19.31 -6.07
N ILE A 27 -24.84 -18.53 -5.78
CA ILE A 27 -24.91 -17.11 -6.18
C ILE A 27 -23.78 -16.30 -5.54
N ILE A 28 -23.55 -16.47 -4.23
CA ILE A 28 -22.46 -15.80 -3.53
C ILE A 28 -21.11 -16.18 -4.12
N GLY A 29 -20.91 -17.46 -4.45
CA GLY A 29 -19.68 -17.95 -5.07
C GLY A 29 -19.38 -17.26 -6.41
N ILE A 30 -20.38 -17.14 -7.28
CA ILE A 30 -20.23 -16.47 -8.59
C ILE A 30 -19.94 -14.98 -8.41
N LEU A 31 -20.66 -14.29 -7.53
CA LEU A 31 -20.45 -12.86 -7.25
C LEU A 31 -19.07 -12.60 -6.63
N ALA A 32 -18.65 -13.43 -5.67
CA ALA A 32 -17.35 -13.32 -5.04
C ALA A 32 -16.19 -13.54 -6.03
N ALA A 33 -16.33 -14.46 -6.97
CA ALA A 33 -15.30 -14.71 -8.00
C ALA A 33 -14.98 -13.48 -8.85
N VAL A 34 -15.95 -12.62 -9.10
CA VAL A 34 -15.78 -11.38 -9.86
C VAL A 34 -15.37 -10.20 -8.94
N ALA A 35 -15.98 -10.11 -7.76
CA ALA A 35 -15.80 -8.96 -6.86
C ALA A 35 -14.42 -8.95 -6.19
N LEU A 36 -13.88 -10.11 -5.79
CA LEU A 36 -12.64 -10.20 -5.04
C LEU A 36 -11.42 -9.63 -5.79
N PRO A 37 -11.15 -9.95 -7.07
CA PRO A 37 -10.02 -9.36 -7.79
C PRO A 37 -10.16 -7.84 -8.00
N GLN A 38 -11.39 -7.35 -8.18
CA GLN A 38 -11.65 -5.92 -8.30
C GLN A 38 -11.36 -5.19 -6.99
N TYR A 39 -11.80 -5.75 -5.88
CA TYR A 39 -11.53 -5.22 -4.54
C TYR A 39 -10.03 -5.16 -4.25
N GLN A 40 -9.29 -6.24 -4.51
CA GLN A 40 -7.83 -6.27 -4.32
C GLN A 40 -7.12 -5.20 -5.15
N LYS A 41 -7.55 -4.99 -6.40
CA LYS A 41 -7.01 -3.93 -7.25
C LYS A 41 -7.27 -2.54 -6.67
N ALA A 42 -8.49 -2.28 -6.20
CA ALA A 42 -8.86 -0.99 -5.61
C ALA A 42 -8.04 -0.71 -4.34
N VAL A 43 -7.90 -1.70 -3.45
CA VAL A 43 -7.11 -1.57 -2.22
C VAL A 43 -5.63 -1.29 -2.52
N GLU A 44 -5.01 -2.02 -3.43
CA GLU A 44 -3.59 -1.79 -3.77
C GLU A 44 -3.40 -0.43 -4.46
N LYS A 45 -4.36 0.00 -5.27
CA LYS A 45 -4.34 1.35 -5.87
C LYS A 45 -4.40 2.44 -4.80
N THR A 46 -5.26 2.30 -3.78
CA THR A 46 -5.36 3.26 -2.68
C THR A 46 -4.04 3.36 -1.90
N ARG A 47 -3.42 2.23 -1.57
CA ARG A 47 -2.10 2.19 -0.92
C ARG A 47 -1.03 2.90 -1.74
N MET A 48 -1.03 2.69 -3.04
CA MET A 48 -0.08 3.32 -3.95
C MET A 48 -0.29 4.83 -4.05
N VAL A 49 -1.54 5.32 -4.05
CA VAL A 49 -1.87 6.76 -4.03
C VAL A 49 -1.36 7.42 -2.74
N GLU A 50 -1.56 6.77 -1.58
CA GLU A 50 -1.04 7.24 -0.30
C GLU A 50 0.50 7.33 -0.35
N ALA A 51 1.16 6.28 -0.83
CA ALA A 51 2.61 6.26 -0.97
C ALA A 51 3.13 7.36 -1.91
N ILE A 52 2.44 7.64 -3.00
CA ILE A 52 2.76 8.73 -3.93
C ILE A 52 2.66 10.09 -3.25
N SER A 53 1.65 10.31 -2.42
CA SER A 53 1.49 11.57 -1.67
C SER A 53 2.67 11.81 -0.72
N ILE A 54 3.01 10.80 0.09
CA ILE A 54 4.15 10.86 1.01
C ILE A 54 5.47 11.03 0.25
N LEU A 55 5.65 10.32 -0.85
CA LEU A 55 6.84 10.40 -1.70
C LEU A 55 7.06 11.81 -2.25
N ARG A 56 5.98 12.49 -2.67
CA ARG A 56 6.05 13.89 -3.13
C ARG A 56 6.42 14.84 -1.98
N SER A 57 5.89 14.62 -0.78
CA SER A 57 6.25 15.41 0.39
C SER A 57 7.75 15.27 0.71
N ILE A 58 8.29 14.05 0.68
CA ILE A 58 9.73 13.81 0.87
C ILE A 58 10.55 14.51 -0.23
N ALA A 59 10.16 14.38 -1.49
CA ALA A 59 10.87 14.99 -2.60
C ALA A 59 10.90 16.53 -2.50
N ASN A 60 9.78 17.15 -2.14
CA ASN A 60 9.69 18.60 -1.97
C ASN A 60 10.56 19.09 -0.80
N ALA A 61 10.50 18.39 0.35
CA ALA A 61 11.34 18.72 1.50
C ALA A 61 12.84 18.54 1.18
N ASN A 62 13.18 17.48 0.45
CA ASN A 62 14.55 17.23 0.05
C ASN A 62 15.06 18.25 -0.99
N GLN A 63 14.20 18.77 -1.85
CA GLN A 63 14.51 19.89 -2.71
C GLN A 63 14.73 21.20 -1.92
N ALA A 64 13.89 21.48 -0.93
CA ALA A 64 14.08 22.63 -0.04
C ALA A 64 15.40 22.52 0.73
N TYR A 65 15.72 21.33 1.22
CA TYR A 65 17.00 21.04 1.88
C TYR A 65 18.19 21.29 0.95
N TYR A 66 18.10 20.86 -0.31
CA TYR A 66 19.13 21.10 -1.33
C TYR A 66 19.34 22.60 -1.58
N MET A 67 18.25 23.39 -1.66
CA MET A 67 18.38 24.84 -1.86
C MET A 67 19.09 25.53 -0.70
N ALA A 68 18.93 25.02 0.53
CA ALA A 68 19.56 25.58 1.72
C ALA A 68 21.01 25.11 1.92
N ASN A 69 21.33 23.86 1.56
CA ASN A 69 22.58 23.20 1.92
C ASN A 69 23.49 22.86 0.73
N GLY A 70 23.02 23.03 -0.53
CA GLY A 70 23.77 22.70 -1.73
C GLY A 70 23.89 21.20 -2.03
N GLN A 71 23.28 20.35 -1.18
CA GLN A 71 23.26 18.89 -1.34
C GLN A 71 21.92 18.33 -0.89
N TYR A 72 21.53 17.19 -1.46
CA TYR A 72 20.32 16.48 -1.02
C TYR A 72 20.57 15.75 0.29
N ALA A 73 19.56 15.67 1.12
CA ALA A 73 19.57 14.87 2.34
C ALA A 73 19.73 13.39 1.98
N GLY A 74 20.64 12.72 2.65
CA GLY A 74 20.89 11.30 2.50
C GLY A 74 19.96 10.46 3.40
N ILE A 75 20.17 9.15 3.37
CA ILE A 75 19.39 8.21 4.18
C ILE A 75 19.60 8.42 5.69
N SER A 76 20.71 9.04 6.10
CA SER A 76 20.99 9.36 7.51
C SER A 76 20.43 10.68 7.96
N ASP A 77 19.96 11.52 7.03
CA ASP A 77 19.57 12.90 7.28
C ASP A 77 18.04 13.09 7.26
N LEU A 78 17.29 12.04 7.53
CA LEU A 78 15.83 12.08 7.50
C LEU A 78 15.27 13.13 8.49
N ASP A 79 15.89 13.24 9.68
CA ASP A 79 15.50 14.19 10.71
C ASP A 79 15.82 15.66 10.31
N ALA A 80 16.66 15.86 9.29
CA ALA A 80 16.97 17.19 8.78
C ALA A 80 15.91 17.71 7.79
N LEU A 81 14.99 16.83 7.36
CA LEU A 81 13.86 17.23 6.54
C LEU A 81 12.71 17.66 7.44
N ASP A 82 12.19 18.86 7.22
CA ASP A 82 11.04 19.41 7.97
C ASP A 82 9.72 18.78 7.46
N ILE A 83 9.58 17.47 7.69
CA ILE A 83 8.38 16.69 7.35
C ILE A 83 8.07 15.67 8.44
N GLU A 84 6.79 15.48 8.70
CA GLU A 84 6.29 14.39 9.53
C GLU A 84 5.72 13.28 8.65
N ILE A 85 6.29 12.07 8.74
CA ILE A 85 5.82 10.88 8.03
C ILE A 85 5.26 9.93 9.09
N PRO A 86 3.99 9.51 8.98
CA PRO A 86 3.42 8.54 9.92
C PRO A 86 4.15 7.20 9.82
N GLY A 87 4.64 6.69 10.95
CA GLY A 87 5.34 5.40 10.97
C GLY A 87 6.37 5.29 12.09
N THR A 88 7.18 4.27 12.03
CA THR A 88 8.27 4.01 12.97
C THR A 88 9.62 4.12 12.28
N VAL A 89 10.61 4.68 12.98
CA VAL A 89 11.98 4.75 12.46
C VAL A 89 12.57 3.35 12.39
N ASP A 90 13.09 2.99 11.24
CA ASP A 90 13.76 1.72 10.95
C ASP A 90 15.22 1.97 10.56
N THR A 91 16.14 1.48 11.37
CA THR A 91 17.60 1.61 11.19
C THR A 91 18.26 0.31 10.71
N SER A 92 17.50 -0.74 10.45
CA SER A 92 18.00 -2.09 10.17
C SER A 92 18.93 -2.19 8.96
N TRP A 93 18.91 -1.20 8.04
CA TRP A 93 19.60 -1.22 6.75
C TRP A 93 20.65 -0.12 6.59
N GLY A 94 21.20 0.36 7.70
CA GLY A 94 22.31 1.31 7.67
C GLY A 94 21.92 2.75 7.31
N GLY A 95 20.80 3.24 7.86
CA GLY A 95 20.30 4.60 7.71
C GLY A 95 18.95 4.74 8.39
N GLN A 96 18.41 5.95 8.43
CA GLN A 96 17.09 6.22 8.99
C GLN A 96 16.03 6.14 7.88
N ARG A 97 15.04 5.28 8.08
CA ARG A 97 13.88 5.13 7.19
C ARG A 97 12.62 5.15 8.03
N ILE A 98 11.51 5.56 7.44
CA ILE A 98 10.21 5.42 8.09
C ILE A 98 9.50 4.19 7.54
N ARG A 99 9.21 3.27 8.44
CA ARG A 99 8.43 2.08 8.16
C ARG A 99 6.96 2.31 8.53
N THR A 100 6.08 2.14 7.57
CA THR A 100 4.63 2.02 7.76
C THR A 100 4.21 0.56 7.62
N LYS A 101 2.92 0.30 7.73
CA LYS A 101 2.37 -1.06 7.50
C LYS A 101 2.67 -1.61 6.10
N ASP A 102 2.67 -0.76 5.09
CA ASP A 102 2.66 -1.15 3.69
C ASP A 102 3.92 -0.71 2.92
N PHE A 103 4.64 0.30 3.42
CA PHE A 103 5.80 0.88 2.75
C PHE A 103 6.93 1.23 3.71
N ILE A 104 8.13 1.28 3.16
CA ILE A 104 9.30 1.90 3.79
C ILE A 104 9.67 3.13 2.96
N TYR A 105 9.76 4.28 3.62
CA TYR A 105 10.13 5.55 3.02
C TYR A 105 11.54 5.97 3.41
N SER A 106 12.26 6.59 2.48
CA SER A 106 13.56 7.22 2.77
C SER A 106 13.84 8.37 1.81
N PRO A 107 14.46 9.46 2.28
CA PRO A 107 15.21 10.33 1.41
C PRO A 107 16.47 9.57 0.98
N THR A 108 16.80 9.61 -0.28
CA THR A 108 18.07 9.06 -0.75
C THR A 108 18.85 10.21 -1.39
N GLY A 109 20.04 10.47 -0.90
CA GLY A 109 20.91 11.49 -1.49
C GLY A 109 21.19 11.18 -2.97
N ALA A 110 21.36 12.20 -3.75
CA ALA A 110 21.59 12.10 -5.19
C ALA A 110 22.90 11.40 -5.56
N GLY A 111 23.82 11.20 -4.60
CA GLY A 111 25.20 10.81 -4.88
C GLY A 111 25.39 9.42 -5.47
N ALA A 112 24.66 8.40 -5.03
CA ALA A 112 24.90 7.02 -5.45
C ALA A 112 23.88 6.49 -6.45
N VAL A 113 22.64 6.98 -6.44
CA VAL A 113 21.52 6.40 -7.21
C VAL A 113 20.62 7.45 -7.87
N GLY A 114 20.87 8.75 -7.67
CA GLY A 114 20.10 9.85 -8.29
C GLY A 114 18.64 9.97 -7.80
N TYR A 115 18.28 9.36 -6.66
CA TYR A 115 16.95 9.49 -6.08
C TYR A 115 16.89 10.62 -5.05
N ILE A 116 15.78 11.36 -5.04
CA ILE A 116 15.48 12.38 -4.04
C ILE A 116 14.35 11.96 -3.08
N ALA A 117 13.65 10.90 -3.42
CA ALA A 117 12.66 10.25 -2.56
C ALA A 117 12.45 8.80 -3.01
N LEU A 118 12.24 7.92 -2.06
CA LEU A 118 12.02 6.49 -2.28
C LEU A 118 10.92 5.96 -1.37
N ALA A 119 9.99 5.18 -1.93
CA ALA A 119 8.99 4.41 -1.22
C ALA A 119 9.05 2.96 -1.70
N GLN A 120 9.36 2.02 -0.80
CA GLN A 120 9.45 0.60 -1.09
C GLN A 120 8.24 -0.14 -0.56
N ARG A 121 7.52 -0.84 -1.42
CA ARG A 121 6.39 -1.69 -1.05
C ARG A 121 6.90 -2.97 -0.38
N THR A 122 6.56 -3.15 0.89
CA THR A 122 6.99 -4.28 1.71
C THR A 122 5.77 -4.89 2.39
N PRO A 123 5.04 -5.78 1.73
CA PRO A 123 3.98 -6.53 2.39
C PRO A 123 4.58 -7.42 3.49
N ASN A 124 3.81 -7.69 4.53
CA ASN A 124 4.16 -8.64 5.58
C ASN A 124 5.50 -8.37 6.31
N ASN A 125 5.59 -7.20 6.98
CA ASN A 125 6.70 -6.84 7.86
C ASN A 125 8.09 -6.71 7.20
N GLY A 126 8.17 -6.54 5.89
CA GLY A 126 9.41 -6.08 5.24
C GLY A 126 10.31 -7.16 4.67
N GLU A 127 9.92 -8.43 4.69
CA GLU A 127 10.77 -9.52 4.20
C GLU A 127 10.91 -9.56 2.68
N THR A 128 9.93 -9.05 1.93
CA THR A 128 9.97 -9.10 0.47
C THR A 128 9.59 -7.77 -0.14
N GLN A 129 10.52 -7.14 -0.81
CA GLN A 129 10.25 -5.94 -1.60
C GLN A 129 9.56 -6.34 -2.91
N VAL A 130 8.41 -5.73 -3.18
CA VAL A 130 7.56 -6.07 -4.34
C VAL A 130 7.79 -5.11 -5.48
N TYR A 131 7.78 -3.82 -5.19
CA TYR A 131 8.11 -2.73 -6.10
C TYR A 131 8.58 -1.51 -5.30
N LYS A 132 9.24 -0.59 -5.98
CA LYS A 132 9.60 0.71 -5.43
C LYS A 132 9.03 1.83 -6.30
N LEU A 133 8.55 2.86 -5.63
CA LEU A 133 8.23 4.16 -6.22
C LEU A 133 9.36 5.11 -5.89
N PHE A 134 9.78 5.93 -6.83
CA PHE A 134 10.87 6.88 -6.61
C PHE A 134 10.76 8.10 -7.51
N ILE A 135 11.39 9.17 -7.05
CA ILE A 135 11.57 10.41 -7.80
C ILE A 135 13.06 10.63 -7.94
N THR A 136 13.50 11.02 -9.14
CA THR A 136 14.92 11.24 -9.45
C THR A 136 15.26 12.72 -9.51
N VAL A 137 16.54 13.05 -9.37
CA VAL A 137 17.05 14.41 -9.52
C VAL A 137 16.79 14.94 -10.93
N ASP A 138 16.95 14.09 -11.95
CA ASP A 138 16.83 14.49 -13.36
C ASP A 138 15.39 14.86 -13.76
N ASP A 139 14.40 14.26 -13.09
CA ASP A 139 12.99 14.50 -13.37
C ASP A 139 12.17 14.51 -12.06
N PRO A 140 12.22 15.61 -11.28
CA PRO A 140 11.56 15.69 -9.99
C PRO A 140 10.02 15.71 -10.08
N ALA A 141 9.47 16.01 -11.25
CA ALA A 141 8.03 16.04 -11.47
C ALA A 141 7.44 14.64 -11.68
N ARG A 142 8.25 13.68 -12.14
CA ARG A 142 7.80 12.36 -12.53
C ARG A 142 8.03 11.31 -11.43
N ILE A 143 6.99 10.57 -11.13
CA ILE A 143 7.11 9.38 -10.29
C ILE A 143 7.41 8.18 -11.20
N ARG A 144 8.42 7.44 -10.82
CA ARG A 144 8.80 6.19 -11.48
C ARG A 144 8.46 4.99 -10.61
N CYS A 145 8.21 3.85 -11.23
CA CYS A 145 7.98 2.60 -10.56
C CYS A 145 8.89 1.51 -11.10
N GLN A 146 9.61 0.85 -10.22
CA GLN A 146 10.44 -0.30 -10.58
C GLN A 146 10.01 -1.53 -9.78
N ARG A 147 9.77 -2.62 -10.49
CA ARG A 147 9.49 -3.91 -9.87
C ARG A 147 10.74 -4.46 -9.18
N GLN A 148 10.55 -5.08 -8.03
CA GLN A 148 11.62 -5.73 -7.28
C GLN A 148 11.20 -7.17 -6.95
N GLY A 149 12.09 -8.12 -7.18
CA GLY A 149 11.85 -9.53 -6.89
C GLY A 149 10.72 -10.19 -7.69
N GLN A 150 10.44 -11.44 -7.34
CA GLN A 150 9.39 -12.25 -7.98
C GLN A 150 8.05 -12.25 -7.21
N GLY A 151 7.99 -11.60 -6.05
CA GLY A 151 6.83 -11.62 -5.15
C GLY A 151 5.65 -10.72 -5.55
N ALA A 152 5.78 -9.91 -6.61
CA ALA A 152 4.71 -9.01 -7.05
C ALA A 152 3.54 -9.77 -7.68
N SER A 153 2.32 -9.52 -7.17
CA SER A 153 1.09 -10.02 -7.78
C SER A 153 0.88 -9.41 -9.19
N SER A 154 0.00 -10.03 -10.00
CA SER A 154 -0.35 -9.50 -11.32
C SER A 154 -0.92 -8.08 -11.25
N ILE A 155 -1.69 -7.79 -10.21
CA ILE A 155 -2.28 -6.46 -9.93
C ILE A 155 -1.17 -5.44 -9.68
N GLN A 156 -0.22 -5.74 -8.81
CA GLN A 156 0.89 -4.86 -8.46
C GLN A 156 1.79 -4.58 -9.67
N ARG A 157 2.07 -5.61 -10.48
CA ARG A 157 2.81 -5.44 -11.74
C ARG A 157 2.11 -4.50 -12.71
N LYS A 158 0.79 -4.64 -12.86
CA LYS A 158 -0.01 -3.79 -13.74
C LYS A 158 -0.03 -2.33 -13.25
N LEU A 159 -0.27 -2.08 -11.97
CA LEU A 159 -0.27 -0.74 -11.40
C LEU A 159 1.10 -0.07 -11.52
N CYS A 160 2.19 -0.80 -11.27
CA CYS A 160 3.55 -0.28 -11.44
C CYS A 160 3.83 0.11 -12.90
N SER A 161 3.38 -0.68 -13.88
CA SER A 161 3.52 -0.31 -15.30
C SER A 161 2.66 0.89 -15.69
N GLU A 162 1.49 1.07 -15.08
CA GLU A 162 0.65 2.26 -15.29
C GLU A 162 1.33 3.53 -14.78
N VAL A 163 1.94 3.49 -13.58
CA VAL A 163 2.72 4.62 -13.03
C VAL A 163 3.93 4.93 -13.91
N GLU A 164 4.68 3.92 -14.33
CA GLU A 164 5.87 4.12 -15.17
C GLU A 164 5.53 4.77 -16.52
N ALA A 165 4.38 4.39 -17.11
CA ALA A 165 3.93 4.95 -18.38
C ALA A 165 3.43 6.41 -18.26
N LYS A 166 2.74 6.75 -17.17
CA LYS A 166 2.03 8.03 -17.01
C LYS A 166 2.68 9.01 -16.04
N GLY A 167 3.56 8.52 -15.16
CA GLY A 167 4.09 9.30 -14.04
C GLY A 167 3.10 9.53 -12.89
N THR A 168 1.87 9.00 -13.01
CA THR A 168 0.77 9.05 -12.02
C THR A 168 -0.09 7.80 -12.13
N LEU A 169 -1.03 7.62 -11.19
CA LEU A 169 -2.07 6.58 -11.22
C LEU A 169 -3.37 7.06 -11.85
#